data_3f6ba3fc4882a5fb360258082e450b8c
#
_entry.id   3f6ba3fc4882a5fb360258082e450b8c
#
_cell.length_a   1.000
_cell.length_b   1.000
_cell.length_c   1.000
_cell.angle_alpha   90.00
_cell.angle_beta   90.00
_cell.angle_gamma   90.00
#
_symmetry.space_group_name_H-M   'P 1'
#
loop_
_entity.id
_entity.type
_entity.pdbx_description
1 polymer ?
#
loop_
_entity_poly.entity_id
_entity_poly.type
_entity_poly.pdbx_seq_one_letter_code
_entity_poly.pdbx_strand_id
1 'polypeptide(L)'
;NQSTIEQQRLDQARLEANGMYSSQFEKDACGMGFVVNIKGKKSHDIIDDGLRILERLEHRGGAGADKDTGDGAGILVQIPHEFFKRECEVLGINLPAAGEYGVGMVFAHKYESLRNEQKRIFEEVVREEGQVVLGWREVPVDGTKVGKEAAAIRPWMIQILIGKGPDVTNNKEFERKLYIIRKLAEKRIVPLSKELSSDFYIA
;
A
#
# COMPACT_ATOMS: atom_id res chain seq x y z
N ASN A 1 -1.84 15.99 -20.99
CA ASN A 1 -2.28 14.72 -20.40
C ASN A 1 -3.80 14.44 -20.54
N GLN A 2 -4.66 15.45 -20.71
CA GLN A 2 -6.03 15.21 -21.15
C GLN A 2 -6.09 14.63 -22.56
N SER A 3 -5.20 15.06 -23.46
CA SER A 3 -5.07 14.54 -24.82
C SER A 3 -4.72 13.04 -24.88
N THR A 4 -3.92 12.54 -23.92
CA THR A 4 -3.52 11.13 -23.87
C THR A 4 -4.68 10.21 -23.46
N ILE A 5 -5.50 10.65 -22.48
CA ILE A 5 -6.68 9.90 -22.02
C ILE A 5 -7.77 9.90 -23.09
N GLU A 6 -7.94 11.01 -23.77
CA GLU A 6 -8.93 11.13 -24.86
C GLU A 6 -8.51 10.28 -26.07
N GLN A 7 -7.21 10.24 -26.39
CA GLN A 7 -6.67 9.34 -27.43
C GLN A 7 -6.88 7.87 -27.06
N GLN A 8 -6.60 7.46 -25.83
CA GLN A 8 -6.84 6.09 -25.35
C GLN A 8 -8.32 5.68 -25.46
N ARG A 9 -9.26 6.58 -25.10
CA ARG A 9 -10.70 6.33 -25.26
C ARG A 9 -11.12 6.17 -26.71
N LEU A 10 -10.57 6.97 -27.62
CA LEU A 10 -10.85 6.88 -29.05
C LEU A 10 -10.30 5.57 -29.63
N ASP A 11 -9.09 5.17 -29.23
CA ASP A 11 -8.49 3.91 -29.67
C ASP A 11 -9.27 2.70 -29.14
N GLN A 12 -9.73 2.73 -27.90
CA GLN A 12 -10.58 1.70 -27.31
C GLN A 12 -11.92 1.58 -28.05
N ALA A 13 -12.60 2.71 -28.28
CA ALA A 13 -13.84 2.73 -29.02
C ALA A 13 -13.68 2.20 -30.47
N ARG A 14 -12.53 2.47 -31.09
CA ARG A 14 -12.19 1.96 -32.42
C ARG A 14 -11.96 0.45 -32.44
N LEU A 15 -11.31 -0.10 -31.41
CA LEU A 15 -11.08 -1.53 -31.23
C LEU A 15 -12.42 -2.27 -31.03
N GLU A 16 -13.32 -1.71 -30.22
CA GLU A 16 -14.66 -2.27 -29.97
C GLU A 16 -15.55 -2.24 -31.24
N ALA A 17 -15.45 -1.17 -32.05
CA ALA A 17 -16.26 -1.04 -33.26
C ALA A 17 -15.80 -1.91 -34.42
N ASN A 18 -14.51 -2.24 -34.51
CA ASN A 18 -13.93 -2.89 -35.71
C ASN A 18 -13.29 -4.26 -35.45
N GLY A 19 -13.36 -4.75 -34.22
CA GLY A 19 -12.72 -6.00 -33.81
C GLY A 19 -13.62 -6.88 -32.93
N MET A 20 -13.05 -7.98 -32.45
CA MET A 20 -13.68 -8.86 -31.45
C MET A 20 -13.39 -8.43 -30.01
N TYR A 21 -12.71 -7.30 -29.81
CA TYR A 21 -12.43 -6.75 -28.49
C TYR A 21 -13.72 -6.16 -27.89
N SER A 22 -13.93 -6.40 -26.61
CA SER A 22 -14.97 -5.75 -25.83
C SER A 22 -14.45 -5.49 -24.42
N SER A 23 -14.50 -4.24 -23.98
CA SER A 23 -14.03 -3.81 -22.66
C SER A 23 -14.76 -4.51 -21.51
N GLN A 24 -15.98 -5.01 -21.72
CA GLN A 24 -16.71 -5.79 -20.70
C GLN A 24 -16.04 -7.12 -20.34
N PHE A 25 -15.17 -7.64 -21.22
CA PHE A 25 -14.40 -8.87 -20.98
C PHE A 25 -12.97 -8.61 -20.54
N GLU A 26 -12.55 -7.35 -20.53
CA GLU A 26 -11.24 -6.97 -20.00
C GLU A 26 -11.20 -7.20 -18.49
N LYS A 27 -10.24 -8.00 -18.06
CA LYS A 27 -10.01 -8.31 -16.64
C LYS A 27 -8.54 -8.26 -16.38
N ASP A 28 -8.18 -7.63 -15.27
CA ASP A 28 -6.81 -7.61 -14.79
C ASP A 28 -6.32 -9.04 -14.57
N ALA A 29 -5.13 -9.34 -15.09
CA ALA A 29 -4.46 -10.59 -14.83
C ALA A 29 -3.82 -10.52 -13.43
N CYS A 30 -4.37 -11.27 -12.49
CA CYS A 30 -3.85 -11.34 -11.13
C CYS A 30 -3.59 -12.81 -10.74
N GLY A 31 -2.45 -13.05 -10.10
CA GLY A 31 -2.15 -14.32 -9.45
C GLY A 31 -2.21 -14.12 -7.93
N MET A 32 -2.90 -15.01 -7.24
CA MET A 32 -3.03 -14.97 -5.78
C MET A 32 -2.81 -16.35 -5.18
N GLY A 33 -2.16 -16.41 -4.04
CA GLY A 33 -2.00 -17.61 -3.24
C GLY A 33 -2.00 -17.29 -1.75
N PHE A 34 -2.15 -18.27 -0.91
CA PHE A 34 -2.09 -18.11 0.53
C PHE A 34 -1.39 -19.31 1.20
N VAL A 35 -0.75 -19.04 2.32
CA VAL A 35 -0.14 -20.01 3.22
C VAL A 35 -0.66 -19.80 4.61
N VAL A 36 -1.05 -20.87 5.29
CA VAL A 36 -1.53 -20.81 6.67
C VAL A 36 -1.04 -21.99 7.50
N ASN A 37 -0.63 -21.73 8.72
CA ASN A 37 -0.37 -22.79 9.69
C ASN A 37 -1.67 -23.16 10.40
N ILE A 38 -2.18 -24.39 10.17
CA ILE A 38 -3.46 -24.87 10.71
C ILE A 38 -3.51 -24.84 12.26
N LYS A 39 -2.35 -24.97 12.91
CA LYS A 39 -2.23 -24.91 14.38
C LYS A 39 -2.02 -23.49 14.90
N GLY A 40 -2.04 -22.47 14.04
CA GLY A 40 -1.82 -21.06 14.41
C GLY A 40 -0.40 -20.74 14.90
N LYS A 41 0.56 -21.63 14.66
CA LYS A 41 1.96 -21.41 15.09
C LYS A 41 2.64 -20.43 14.14
N LYS A 42 3.12 -19.30 14.67
CA LYS A 42 3.88 -18.30 13.91
C LYS A 42 5.27 -18.85 13.59
N SER A 43 5.72 -18.71 12.33
CA SER A 43 7.09 -19.01 11.90
C SER A 43 7.48 -18.14 10.71
N HIS A 44 8.79 -17.92 10.51
CA HIS A 44 9.31 -17.22 9.34
C HIS A 44 9.14 -18.04 8.06
N ASP A 45 9.11 -19.37 8.16
CA ASP A 45 8.92 -20.26 7.00
C ASP A 45 7.64 -19.95 6.21
N ILE A 46 6.58 -19.46 6.90
CA ILE A 46 5.34 -19.01 6.26
C ILE A 46 5.60 -17.81 5.34
N ILE A 47 6.49 -16.91 5.74
CA ILE A 47 6.89 -15.75 4.91
C ILE A 47 7.66 -16.25 3.69
N ASP A 48 8.62 -17.14 3.89
CA ASP A 48 9.42 -17.72 2.81
C ASP A 48 8.55 -18.48 1.80
N ASP A 49 7.57 -19.24 2.28
CA ASP A 49 6.60 -19.92 1.43
C ASP A 49 5.70 -18.93 0.67
N GLY A 50 5.30 -17.83 1.30
CA GLY A 50 4.58 -16.75 0.66
C GLY A 50 5.39 -16.08 -0.47
N LEU A 51 6.67 -15.82 -0.24
CA LEU A 51 7.59 -15.29 -1.25
C LEU A 51 7.79 -16.27 -2.41
N ARG A 52 7.94 -17.57 -2.13
CA ARG A 52 8.01 -18.62 -3.18
C ARG A 52 6.74 -18.69 -4.03
N ILE A 53 5.57 -18.40 -3.46
CA ILE A 53 4.33 -18.32 -4.26
C ILE A 53 4.45 -17.18 -5.26
N LEU A 54 4.92 -15.99 -4.85
CA LEU A 54 5.11 -14.86 -5.77
C LEU A 54 6.07 -15.20 -6.91
N GLU A 55 7.21 -15.82 -6.62
CA GLU A 55 8.17 -16.28 -7.63
C GLU A 55 7.52 -17.24 -8.64
N ARG A 56 6.70 -18.18 -8.15
CA ARG A 56 6.00 -19.15 -9.02
C ARG A 56 4.85 -18.55 -9.82
N LEU A 57 4.37 -17.38 -9.44
CA LEU A 57 3.34 -16.63 -10.15
C LEU A 57 3.90 -15.67 -11.21
N GLU A 58 5.23 -15.62 -11.43
CA GLU A 58 5.88 -14.75 -12.42
C GLU A 58 5.23 -14.87 -13.81
N HIS A 59 4.84 -16.08 -14.23
CA HIS A 59 4.15 -16.33 -15.50
C HIS A 59 2.76 -15.69 -15.61
N ARG A 60 2.22 -15.15 -14.52
CA ARG A 60 0.95 -14.42 -14.44
C ARG A 60 1.13 -12.91 -14.43
N GLY A 61 2.36 -12.43 -14.35
CA GLY A 61 2.71 -11.03 -14.41
C GLY A 61 2.94 -10.54 -15.83
N GLY A 62 2.73 -9.24 -16.04
CA GLY A 62 3.10 -8.54 -17.28
C GLY A 62 4.45 -7.84 -17.11
N ALA A 63 5.17 -7.69 -18.22
CA ALA A 63 6.34 -6.82 -18.30
C ALA A 63 6.01 -5.59 -19.12
N GLY A 64 6.55 -4.42 -18.72
CA GLY A 64 6.42 -3.18 -19.45
C GLY A 64 7.33 -3.12 -20.69
N ALA A 65 7.40 -1.95 -21.30
CA ALA A 65 8.34 -1.69 -22.40
C ALA A 65 9.80 -1.80 -21.94
N ASP A 66 10.06 -1.48 -20.68
CA ASP A 66 11.31 -1.75 -19.97
C ASP A 66 11.21 -3.14 -19.34
N LYS A 67 12.16 -4.03 -19.69
CA LYS A 67 12.19 -5.44 -19.26
C LYS A 67 12.30 -5.61 -17.72
N ASP A 68 12.82 -4.60 -16.99
CA ASP A 68 12.96 -4.60 -15.54
C ASP A 68 11.80 -3.88 -14.83
N THR A 69 10.79 -3.44 -15.59
CA THR A 69 9.53 -2.87 -15.10
C THR A 69 8.39 -3.85 -15.39
N GLY A 70 7.74 -4.34 -14.38
CA GLY A 70 6.61 -5.27 -14.49
C GLY A 70 5.47 -4.88 -13.55
N ASP A 71 4.48 -5.78 -13.47
CA ASP A 71 3.41 -5.68 -12.49
C ASP A 71 3.98 -5.77 -11.08
N GLY A 72 3.37 -5.11 -10.13
CA GLY A 72 3.77 -5.19 -8.73
C GLY A 72 3.48 -6.55 -8.13
N ALA A 73 4.21 -6.90 -7.08
CA ALA A 73 3.97 -8.06 -6.25
C ALA A 73 4.05 -7.69 -4.77
N GLY A 74 3.34 -8.41 -3.93
CA GLY A 74 3.36 -8.13 -2.50
C GLY A 74 2.82 -9.28 -1.67
N ILE A 75 3.12 -9.25 -0.38
CA ILE A 75 2.58 -10.19 0.60
C ILE A 75 1.82 -9.42 1.69
N LEU A 76 0.72 -10.01 2.15
CA LEU A 76 0.00 -9.55 3.32
C LEU A 76 0.26 -10.54 4.46
N VAL A 77 0.77 -10.04 5.57
CA VAL A 77 1.11 -10.84 6.74
C VAL A 77 0.50 -10.27 8.01
N GLN A 78 0.38 -11.09 9.04
CA GLN A 78 0.05 -10.58 10.36
C GLN A 78 1.14 -9.61 10.84
N ILE A 79 0.77 -8.58 11.59
CA ILE A 79 1.72 -7.62 12.16
C ILE A 79 2.79 -8.37 12.97
N PRO A 80 4.08 -8.35 12.55
CA PRO A 80 5.16 -9.02 13.25
C PRO A 80 5.60 -8.16 14.46
N HIS A 81 4.92 -8.35 15.59
CA HIS A 81 5.06 -7.48 16.76
C HIS A 81 6.52 -7.35 17.25
N GLU A 82 7.26 -8.45 17.33
CA GLU A 82 8.66 -8.42 17.82
C GLU A 82 9.59 -7.65 16.85
N PHE A 83 9.28 -7.67 15.55
CA PHE A 83 9.98 -6.85 14.58
C PHE A 83 9.69 -5.36 14.82
N PHE A 84 8.42 -4.97 14.88
CA PHE A 84 8.05 -3.57 15.10
C PHE A 84 8.51 -3.06 16.46
N LYS A 85 8.55 -3.90 17.50
CA LYS A 85 9.06 -3.54 18.80
C LYS A 85 10.52 -3.08 18.72
N ARG A 86 11.40 -3.86 18.06
CA ARG A 86 12.81 -3.49 17.86
C ARG A 86 12.97 -2.23 17.02
N GLU A 87 12.24 -2.12 15.91
CA GLU A 87 12.28 -0.94 15.04
C GLU A 87 11.83 0.34 15.78
N CYS A 88 10.76 0.23 16.56
CA CYS A 88 10.22 1.34 17.34
C CYS A 88 11.16 1.76 18.48
N GLU A 89 11.85 0.82 19.14
CA GLU A 89 12.87 1.11 20.14
C GLU A 89 13.98 2.00 19.55
N VAL A 90 14.45 1.66 18.32
CA VAL A 90 15.47 2.45 17.62
C VAL A 90 14.97 3.86 17.27
N LEU A 91 13.69 3.97 16.93
CA LEU A 91 13.05 5.24 16.55
C LEU A 91 12.55 6.06 17.74
N GLY A 92 12.67 5.56 18.97
CA GLY A 92 12.13 6.21 20.16
C GLY A 92 10.59 6.23 20.22
N ILE A 93 9.93 5.32 19.50
CA ILE A 93 8.48 5.17 19.49
C ILE A 93 8.07 4.16 20.58
N ASN A 94 7.20 4.60 21.48
CA ASN A 94 6.66 3.71 22.51
C ASN A 94 5.51 2.85 21.90
N LEU A 95 5.85 1.60 21.54
CA LEU A 95 4.89 0.69 20.89
C LEU A 95 4.05 -0.04 21.95
N PRO A 96 2.69 0.02 21.88
CA PRO A 96 1.82 -0.74 22.75
C PRO A 96 1.91 -2.26 22.54
N ALA A 97 1.20 -3.02 23.36
CA ALA A 97 1.12 -4.47 23.24
C ALA A 97 0.52 -4.90 21.89
N ALA A 98 0.81 -6.14 21.47
CA ALA A 98 0.24 -6.72 20.26
C ALA A 98 -1.29 -6.69 20.29
N GLY A 99 -1.91 -6.18 19.20
CA GLY A 99 -3.36 -5.98 19.10
C GLY A 99 -3.86 -4.62 19.59
N GLU A 100 -3.00 -3.80 20.19
CA GLU A 100 -3.34 -2.44 20.64
C GLU A 100 -2.88 -1.35 19.66
N TYR A 101 -2.37 -1.73 18.50
CA TYR A 101 -1.97 -0.82 17.43
C TYR A 101 -2.19 -1.42 16.05
N GLY A 102 -2.32 -0.56 15.06
CA GLY A 102 -2.33 -0.89 13.63
C GLY A 102 -1.12 -0.31 12.91
N VAL A 103 -0.80 -0.91 11.76
CA VAL A 103 0.28 -0.44 10.87
C VAL A 103 -0.31 -0.20 9.50
N GLY A 104 -0.16 1.02 8.96
CA GLY A 104 -0.52 1.36 7.59
C GLY A 104 0.74 1.49 6.73
N MET A 105 0.80 0.76 5.61
CA MET A 105 1.80 0.97 4.57
C MET A 105 1.34 2.12 3.69
N VAL A 106 2.12 3.19 3.63
CA VAL A 106 1.77 4.42 2.91
C VAL A 106 2.74 4.63 1.75
N PHE A 107 2.19 4.73 0.56
CA PHE A 107 2.90 5.10 -0.66
C PHE A 107 2.67 6.60 -0.85
N ALA A 108 3.64 7.39 -0.43
CA ALA A 108 3.55 8.83 -0.35
C ALA A 108 4.30 9.51 -1.50
N HIS A 109 4.12 10.82 -1.63
CA HIS A 109 4.78 11.61 -2.66
C HIS A 109 6.31 11.62 -2.50
N LYS A 110 7.03 11.58 -3.62
CA LYS A 110 8.50 11.60 -3.64
C LYS A 110 9.10 12.92 -3.12
N TYR A 111 8.43 14.06 -3.33
CA TYR A 111 8.87 15.36 -2.81
C TYR A 111 8.51 15.51 -1.34
N GLU A 112 9.49 15.89 -0.54
CA GLU A 112 9.38 15.95 0.91
C GLU A 112 8.29 16.90 1.40
N SER A 113 8.17 18.09 0.81
CA SER A 113 7.14 19.07 1.19
C SER A 113 5.73 18.53 1.06
N LEU A 114 5.44 17.82 -0.05
CA LEU A 114 4.14 17.22 -0.31
C LEU A 114 3.90 16.00 0.58
N ARG A 115 4.93 15.17 0.78
CA ARG A 115 4.88 14.05 1.71
C ARG A 115 4.60 14.51 3.15
N ASN A 116 5.20 15.60 3.58
CA ASN A 116 4.95 16.15 4.91
C ASN A 116 3.51 16.66 5.05
N GLU A 117 2.95 17.27 4.01
CA GLU A 117 1.54 17.66 4.00
C GLU A 117 0.61 16.45 4.01
N GLN A 118 0.90 15.40 3.24
CA GLN A 118 0.16 14.14 3.30
C GLN A 118 0.19 13.51 4.70
N LYS A 119 1.36 13.49 5.36
CA LYS A 119 1.50 13.02 6.74
C LYS A 119 0.65 13.85 7.71
N ARG A 120 0.70 15.18 7.59
CA ARG A 120 -0.08 16.09 8.44
C ARG A 120 -1.58 15.82 8.35
N ILE A 121 -2.11 15.71 7.13
CA ILE A 121 -3.53 15.42 6.90
C ILE A 121 -3.90 14.04 7.45
N PHE A 122 -3.05 13.05 7.26
CA PHE A 122 -3.30 11.71 7.79
C PHE A 122 -3.36 11.71 9.32
N GLU A 123 -2.42 12.37 9.98
CA GLU A 123 -2.39 12.50 11.44
C GLU A 123 -3.62 13.23 11.98
N GLU A 124 -4.11 14.26 11.28
CA GLU A 124 -5.36 14.94 11.63
C GLU A 124 -6.54 13.98 11.60
N VAL A 125 -6.68 13.18 10.55
CA VAL A 125 -7.73 12.16 10.44
C VAL A 125 -7.64 11.14 11.58
N VAL A 126 -6.44 10.67 11.93
CA VAL A 126 -6.25 9.73 13.04
C VAL A 126 -6.76 10.32 14.35
N ARG A 127 -6.42 11.59 14.63
CA ARG A 127 -6.84 12.29 15.85
C ARG A 127 -8.35 12.58 15.88
N GLU A 128 -8.93 12.99 14.76
CA GLU A 128 -10.38 13.22 14.62
C GLU A 128 -11.19 11.94 14.89
N GLU A 129 -10.66 10.77 14.48
CA GLU A 129 -11.27 9.47 14.75
C GLU A 129 -10.99 8.93 16.17
N GLY A 130 -10.37 9.76 17.01
CA GLY A 130 -10.10 9.44 18.42
C GLY A 130 -8.98 8.42 18.63
N GLN A 131 -8.11 8.22 17.61
CA GLN A 131 -6.99 7.31 17.71
C GLN A 131 -5.67 8.06 17.95
N VAL A 132 -4.60 7.32 18.27
CA VAL A 132 -3.31 7.88 18.67
C VAL A 132 -2.28 7.66 17.56
N VAL A 133 -1.64 8.72 17.08
CA VAL A 133 -0.47 8.60 16.20
C VAL A 133 0.73 8.24 17.07
N LEU A 134 1.26 7.04 16.91
CA LEU A 134 2.47 6.59 17.62
C LEU A 134 3.74 7.08 16.94
N GLY A 135 3.75 7.10 15.61
CA GLY A 135 4.88 7.60 14.84
C GLY A 135 4.91 7.09 13.41
N TRP A 136 5.98 7.47 12.71
CA TRP A 136 6.25 7.10 11.33
C TRP A 136 7.58 6.36 11.23
N ARG A 137 7.63 5.37 10.35
CA ARG A 137 8.83 4.60 10.04
C ARG A 137 9.11 4.68 8.54
N GLU A 138 10.33 4.99 8.17
CA GLU A 138 10.80 4.86 6.78
C GLU A 138 10.97 3.38 6.45
N VAL A 139 10.48 2.98 5.27
CA VAL A 139 10.65 1.60 4.80
C VAL A 139 11.95 1.49 4.02
N PRO A 140 12.90 0.62 4.40
CA PRO A 140 14.09 0.36 3.62
C PRO A 140 13.70 -0.18 2.24
N VAL A 141 14.24 0.43 1.17
CA VAL A 141 13.94 0.08 -0.22
C VAL A 141 15.23 -0.13 -0.98
N ASP A 142 15.37 -1.29 -1.62
CA ASP A 142 16.41 -1.53 -2.62
C ASP A 142 15.89 -1.18 -4.02
N GLY A 143 16.41 -0.10 -4.59
CA GLY A 143 16.07 0.38 -5.92
C GLY A 143 17.05 -0.06 -7.02
N THR A 144 18.03 -0.91 -6.73
CA THR A 144 19.12 -1.24 -7.66
C THR A 144 18.66 -2.05 -8.88
N LYS A 145 17.57 -2.80 -8.76
CA LYS A 145 17.01 -3.65 -9.81
C LYS A 145 15.71 -3.11 -10.41
N VAL A 146 15.33 -1.89 -10.06
CA VAL A 146 14.09 -1.28 -10.55
C VAL A 146 14.31 -0.70 -11.95
N GLY A 147 13.43 -1.03 -12.90
CA GLY A 147 13.45 -0.48 -14.24
C GLY A 147 13.33 1.04 -14.28
N LYS A 148 13.80 1.68 -15.33
CA LYS A 148 13.86 3.15 -15.43
C LYS A 148 12.49 3.82 -15.32
N GLU A 149 11.47 3.22 -15.93
CA GLU A 149 10.09 3.74 -15.89
C GLU A 149 9.52 3.68 -14.48
N ALA A 150 9.63 2.53 -13.81
CA ALA A 150 9.18 2.36 -12.44
C ALA A 150 9.97 3.25 -11.46
N ALA A 151 11.28 3.41 -11.64
CA ALA A 151 12.10 4.29 -10.82
C ALA A 151 11.66 5.77 -10.92
N ALA A 152 11.25 6.22 -12.12
CA ALA A 152 10.80 7.60 -12.34
C ALA A 152 9.51 7.96 -11.57
N ILE A 153 8.61 6.97 -11.41
CA ILE A 153 7.29 7.16 -10.77
C ILE A 153 7.22 6.56 -9.37
N ARG A 154 8.30 5.94 -8.89
CA ARG A 154 8.34 5.27 -7.59
C ARG A 154 7.89 6.20 -6.45
N PRO A 155 6.91 5.79 -5.64
CA PRO A 155 6.49 6.52 -4.47
C PRO A 155 7.53 6.43 -3.34
N TRP A 156 7.42 7.30 -2.36
CA TRP A 156 8.14 7.20 -1.10
C TRP A 156 7.38 6.29 -0.14
N MET A 157 8.01 5.22 0.31
CA MET A 157 7.36 4.19 1.13
C MET A 157 7.63 4.43 2.60
N ILE A 158 6.55 4.64 3.38
CA ILE A 158 6.60 4.86 4.82
C ILE A 158 5.51 4.05 5.52
N GLN A 159 5.68 3.83 6.79
CA GLN A 159 4.67 3.19 7.64
C GLN A 159 4.21 4.15 8.72
N ILE A 160 2.89 4.22 8.93
CA ILE A 160 2.29 4.87 10.09
C ILE A 160 1.94 3.81 11.12
N LEU A 161 2.26 4.10 12.39
CA LEU A 161 1.82 3.30 13.52
C LEU A 161 0.73 4.07 14.27
N ILE A 162 -0.43 3.42 14.43
CA ILE A 162 -1.63 4.02 15.03
C ILE A 162 -1.99 3.19 16.27
N GLY A 163 -1.97 3.82 17.42
CA GLY A 163 -2.40 3.22 18.68
C GLY A 163 -3.91 3.31 18.87
N LYS A 164 -4.47 2.35 19.59
CA LYS A 164 -5.86 2.32 19.98
C LYS A 164 -6.17 3.50 20.90
N GLY A 165 -7.22 4.24 20.58
CA GLY A 165 -7.70 5.34 21.41
C GLY A 165 -8.44 4.87 22.68
N PRO A 166 -8.59 5.73 23.68
CA PRO A 166 -9.16 5.36 24.97
C PRO A 166 -10.62 4.93 24.93
N ASP A 167 -11.37 5.43 23.94
CA ASP A 167 -12.81 5.14 23.81
C ASP A 167 -13.11 3.82 23.08
N VAL A 168 -12.08 3.17 22.54
CA VAL A 168 -12.22 1.90 21.81
C VAL A 168 -12.09 0.72 22.73
N THR A 169 -13.17 -0.04 22.88
CA THR A 169 -13.28 -1.11 23.90
C THR A 169 -12.87 -2.49 23.41
N ASN A 170 -12.86 -2.73 22.09
CA ASN A 170 -12.58 -4.04 21.53
C ASN A 170 -11.88 -3.95 20.15
N ASN A 171 -11.26 -5.06 19.74
CA ASN A 171 -10.46 -5.09 18.50
C ASN A 171 -11.29 -4.89 17.23
N LYS A 172 -12.54 -5.38 17.17
CA LYS A 172 -13.40 -5.17 15.99
C LYS A 172 -13.76 -3.70 15.78
N GLU A 173 -13.93 -2.97 16.84
CA GLU A 173 -14.17 -1.53 16.82
C GLU A 173 -12.90 -0.80 16.36
N PHE A 174 -11.74 -1.21 16.86
CA PHE A 174 -10.46 -0.66 16.43
C PHE A 174 -10.20 -0.89 14.94
N GLU A 175 -10.38 -2.11 14.44
CA GLU A 175 -10.28 -2.44 13.02
C GLU A 175 -11.19 -1.58 12.15
N ARG A 176 -12.44 -1.35 12.61
CA ARG A 176 -13.38 -0.45 11.92
C ARG A 176 -12.85 0.99 11.89
N LYS A 177 -12.29 1.48 12.99
CA LYS A 177 -11.68 2.81 13.07
C LYS A 177 -10.50 2.93 12.11
N LEU A 178 -9.61 1.95 12.06
CA LEU A 178 -8.49 1.94 11.10
C LEU A 178 -8.97 1.98 9.64
N TYR A 179 -10.02 1.22 9.31
CA TYR A 179 -10.65 1.28 7.99
C TYR A 179 -11.23 2.67 7.67
N ILE A 180 -11.94 3.29 8.61
CA ILE A 180 -12.50 4.64 8.44
C ILE A 180 -11.38 5.65 8.24
N ILE A 181 -10.34 5.61 9.07
CA ILE A 181 -9.16 6.48 8.96
C ILE A 181 -8.54 6.36 7.58
N ARG A 182 -8.30 5.14 7.10
CA ARG A 182 -7.80 4.90 5.75
C ARG A 182 -8.66 5.60 4.70
N LYS A 183 -9.97 5.38 4.72
CA LYS A 183 -10.90 5.94 3.73
C LYS A 183 -11.01 7.46 3.78
N LEU A 184 -10.99 8.04 4.97
CA LEU A 184 -11.01 9.49 5.13
C LEU A 184 -9.69 10.12 4.69
N ALA A 185 -8.54 9.51 5.03
CA ALA A 185 -7.23 9.97 4.57
C ALA A 185 -7.12 9.93 3.05
N GLU A 186 -7.49 8.79 2.41
CA GLU A 186 -7.56 8.68 0.95
C GLU A 186 -8.44 9.80 0.35
N LYS A 187 -9.63 10.02 0.91
CA LYS A 187 -10.57 11.04 0.41
C LYS A 187 -10.02 12.47 0.49
N ARG A 188 -9.22 12.78 1.52
CA ARG A 188 -8.65 14.12 1.71
C ARG A 188 -7.36 14.34 0.93
N ILE A 189 -6.53 13.31 0.81
CA ILE A 189 -5.18 13.40 0.22
C ILE A 189 -5.21 13.20 -1.29
N VAL A 190 -5.98 12.24 -1.82
CA VAL A 190 -6.01 11.93 -3.25
C VAL A 190 -6.35 13.13 -4.15
N PRO A 191 -7.31 14.02 -3.83
CA PRO A 191 -7.58 15.20 -4.64
C PRO A 191 -6.38 16.13 -4.76
N LEU A 192 -5.61 16.31 -3.67
CA LEU A 192 -4.40 17.12 -3.65
C LEU A 192 -3.26 16.50 -4.47
N SER A 193 -3.18 15.17 -4.47
CA SER A 193 -2.18 14.43 -5.25
C SER A 193 -2.46 14.42 -6.75
N LYS A 194 -3.73 14.47 -7.17
CA LYS A 194 -4.12 14.51 -8.59
C LYS A 194 -3.65 15.77 -9.32
N GLU A 195 -3.62 16.90 -8.65
CA GLU A 195 -3.07 18.14 -9.19
C GLU A 195 -1.56 18.05 -9.44
N LEU A 196 -0.87 17.12 -8.78
CA LEU A 196 0.57 16.93 -8.76
C LEU A 196 1.03 15.66 -9.46
N SER A 197 0.13 14.95 -10.16
CA SER A 197 0.43 13.72 -10.93
C SER A 197 1.02 12.57 -10.10
N SER A 198 0.70 12.46 -8.81
CA SER A 198 1.14 11.34 -8.00
C SER A 198 0.00 10.68 -7.26
N ASP A 199 -0.03 9.38 -7.31
CA ASP A 199 -1.01 8.58 -6.60
C ASP A 199 -0.60 8.44 -5.12
N PHE A 200 -1.52 8.74 -4.22
CA PHE A 200 -1.41 8.42 -2.81
C PHE A 200 -2.18 7.13 -2.54
N TYR A 201 -1.53 6.16 -1.90
CA TYR A 201 -2.15 4.89 -1.60
C TYR A 201 -1.79 4.42 -0.18
N ILE A 202 -2.73 3.75 0.48
CA ILE A 202 -2.56 3.14 1.80
C ILE A 202 -3.01 1.68 1.77
N ALA A 203 -2.16 0.77 2.23
CA ALA A 203 -2.47 -0.62 2.45
C ALA A 203 -2.42 -0.98 3.94
#